data_a9bd8227316990c1d2b7b0f60eff529c
#
_entry.id   a9bd8227316990c1d2b7b0f60eff529c
#
_cell.length_a   1.000
_cell.length_b   1.000
_cell.length_c   1.000
_cell.angle_alpha   90.00
_cell.angle_beta   90.00
_cell.angle_gamma   90.00
#
_symmetry.space_group_name_H-M   'P 1'
#
loop_
_entity.id
_entity.type
_entity.pdbx_description
1 polymer ?
#
loop_
_entity_poly.entity_id
_entity_poly.type
_entity_poly.pdbx_seq_one_letter_code
_entity_poly.pdbx_strand_id
1 'polypeptide(L)'
;VATCLAAAIGCLVMGLIANYPIALAPGMGLNAYFTYSVCLGMGIEWQTALAAVFVSGLIFIAISMFKVREAIVNAIPMSLKLAIGGGIGLFLALVALKNAGIIVDNPATLVGLGDLKDPKVLLALFGLLLIVVMHHFKIRGAIIISILVITGLATAMGLNEFQGVVGKIPSLAPTFMQMNFENLFTASMVGVIFVFFLVDLFDSTGTLVGVSHRAGLLKDGKLPRLKKALFADSSAIVAG
;
A
#
# COMPACT_ATOMS: atom_id res chain seq x y z
N VAL A 1 -0.09 -14.68 -4.39
CA VAL A 1 1.24 -15.29 -4.20
C VAL A 1 2.33 -14.28 -4.50
N ALA A 2 2.35 -13.63 -5.69
CA ALA A 2 3.35 -12.61 -6.06
C ALA A 2 3.51 -11.54 -4.98
N THR A 3 2.42 -10.91 -4.55
CA THR A 3 2.39 -9.89 -3.49
C THR A 3 3.02 -10.36 -2.17
N CYS A 4 2.73 -11.62 -1.77
CA CYS A 4 3.31 -12.19 -0.54
C CYS A 4 4.81 -12.43 -0.68
N LEU A 5 5.28 -12.89 -1.84
CA LEU A 5 6.69 -13.10 -2.13
C LEU A 5 7.45 -11.76 -2.17
N ALA A 6 6.91 -10.77 -2.85
CA ALA A 6 7.48 -9.42 -2.90
C ALA A 6 7.59 -8.80 -1.50
N ALA A 7 6.52 -8.89 -0.69
CA ALA A 7 6.53 -8.42 0.68
C ALA A 7 7.57 -9.19 1.54
N ALA A 8 7.69 -10.51 1.37
CA ALA A 8 8.68 -11.31 2.08
C ALA A 8 10.10 -10.89 1.72
N ILE A 9 10.41 -10.72 0.42
CA ILE A 9 11.71 -10.23 -0.05
C ILE A 9 11.99 -8.84 0.53
N GLY A 10 11.05 -7.90 0.44
CA GLY A 10 11.18 -6.56 0.98
C GLY A 10 11.45 -6.55 2.48
N CYS A 11 10.71 -7.35 3.25
CA CYS A 11 10.91 -7.48 4.70
C CYS A 11 12.30 -8.08 5.04
N LEU A 12 12.74 -9.10 4.29
CA LEU A 12 14.08 -9.68 4.48
C LEU A 12 15.18 -8.66 4.19
N VAL A 13 15.07 -7.92 3.10
CA VAL A 13 16.04 -6.88 2.73
C VAL A 13 16.05 -5.76 3.79
N MET A 14 14.88 -5.33 4.27
CA MET A 14 14.76 -4.34 5.34
C MET A 14 15.40 -4.83 6.65
N GLY A 15 15.13 -6.06 7.03
CA GLY A 15 15.70 -6.66 8.25
C GLY A 15 17.20 -6.87 8.18
N LEU A 16 17.71 -7.44 7.08
CA LEU A 16 19.11 -7.82 6.93
C LEU A 16 20.02 -6.64 6.57
N ILE A 17 19.61 -5.77 5.65
CA ILE A 17 20.45 -4.67 5.14
C ILE A 17 20.31 -3.41 5.99
N ALA A 18 19.06 -2.99 6.25
CA ALA A 18 18.80 -1.80 7.05
C ALA A 18 18.81 -2.09 8.56
N ASN A 19 18.60 -3.34 8.94
CA ASN A 19 18.49 -3.80 10.34
C ASN A 19 17.42 -2.99 11.10
N TYR A 20 16.24 -2.88 10.48
CA TYR A 20 15.06 -2.26 11.08
C TYR A 20 13.92 -3.28 11.17
N PRO A 21 13.20 -3.34 12.31
CA PRO A 21 12.02 -4.19 12.46
C PRO A 21 10.78 -3.54 11.82
N ILE A 22 10.90 -3.15 10.55
CA ILE A 22 9.83 -2.51 9.77
C ILE A 22 9.43 -3.46 8.66
N ALA A 23 8.16 -3.88 8.67
CA ALA A 23 7.60 -4.67 7.60
C ALA A 23 7.32 -3.80 6.37
N LEU A 24 7.62 -4.33 5.21
CA LEU A 24 7.28 -3.74 3.92
C LEU A 24 6.13 -4.52 3.29
N ALA A 25 5.22 -3.82 2.65
CA ALA A 25 4.14 -4.37 1.87
C ALA A 25 3.83 -3.43 0.70
N PRO A 26 3.21 -3.93 -0.40
CA PRO A 26 2.82 -3.07 -1.51
C PRO A 26 1.93 -1.90 -1.08
N GLY A 27 2.20 -0.71 -1.61
CA GLY A 27 1.49 0.51 -1.29
C GLY A 27 0.08 0.50 -1.89
N MET A 28 -0.96 0.54 -1.04
CA MET A 28 -2.36 0.51 -1.51
C MET A 28 -2.72 1.74 -2.34
N GLY A 29 -2.11 2.90 -2.07
CA GLY A 29 -2.31 4.12 -2.84
C GLY A 29 -1.84 3.98 -4.29
N LEU A 30 -0.65 3.41 -4.48
CA LEU A 30 -0.09 3.13 -5.80
C LEU A 30 -0.93 2.09 -6.56
N ASN A 31 -1.42 1.05 -5.88
CA ASN A 31 -2.29 0.06 -6.49
C ASN A 31 -3.59 0.69 -7.02
N ALA A 32 -4.19 1.61 -6.27
CA ALA A 32 -5.38 2.32 -6.70
C ALA A 32 -5.09 3.25 -7.90
N TYR A 33 -3.99 4.00 -7.87
CA TYR A 33 -3.57 4.83 -9.01
C TYR A 33 -3.27 3.97 -10.25
N PHE A 34 -2.56 2.86 -10.10
CA PHE A 34 -2.29 1.89 -11.16
C PHE A 34 -3.59 1.41 -11.83
N THR A 35 -4.53 0.93 -11.02
CA THR A 35 -5.75 0.31 -11.54
C THR A 35 -6.72 1.36 -12.11
N TYR A 36 -7.08 2.36 -11.31
CA TYR A 36 -8.17 3.27 -11.65
C TYR A 36 -7.72 4.41 -12.57
N SER A 37 -6.54 4.97 -12.37
CA SER A 37 -6.09 6.10 -13.19
C SER A 37 -5.37 5.64 -14.44
N VAL A 38 -4.40 4.73 -14.32
CA VAL A 38 -3.57 4.33 -15.45
C VAL A 38 -4.27 3.30 -16.33
N CYS A 39 -4.69 2.15 -15.75
CA CYS A 39 -5.29 1.09 -16.56
C CYS A 39 -6.70 1.44 -17.03
N LEU A 40 -7.60 1.83 -16.13
CA LEU A 40 -9.00 2.10 -16.48
C LEU A 40 -9.20 3.50 -17.04
N GLY A 41 -8.56 4.52 -16.46
CA GLY A 41 -8.76 5.92 -16.84
C GLY A 41 -8.05 6.30 -18.15
N MET A 42 -6.80 5.85 -18.34
CA MET A 42 -6.02 6.12 -19.55
C MET A 42 -6.12 5.00 -20.60
N GLY A 43 -6.74 3.86 -20.28
CA GLY A 43 -6.85 2.71 -21.17
C GLY A 43 -5.52 2.00 -21.45
N ILE A 44 -4.54 2.13 -20.56
CA ILE A 44 -3.21 1.52 -20.70
C ILE A 44 -3.27 0.07 -20.23
N GLU A 45 -2.73 -0.83 -21.05
CA GLU A 45 -2.61 -2.24 -20.68
C GLU A 45 -1.80 -2.40 -19.39
N TRP A 46 -2.27 -3.29 -18.49
CA TRP A 46 -1.63 -3.49 -17.19
C TRP A 46 -0.17 -3.95 -17.30
N GLN A 47 0.22 -4.65 -18.37
CA GLN A 47 1.59 -5.08 -18.65
C GLN A 47 2.51 -3.87 -18.88
N THR A 48 2.04 -2.88 -19.62
CA THR A 48 2.77 -1.63 -19.88
C THR A 48 2.83 -0.76 -18.64
N ALA A 49 1.73 -0.69 -17.88
CA ALA A 49 1.71 0.00 -16.60
C ALA A 49 2.66 -0.65 -15.58
N LEU A 50 2.76 -2.00 -15.57
CA LEU A 50 3.71 -2.73 -14.73
C LEU A 50 5.16 -2.42 -15.10
N ALA A 51 5.47 -2.34 -16.41
CA ALA A 51 6.78 -1.91 -16.88
C ALA A 51 7.12 -0.48 -16.43
N ALA A 52 6.13 0.43 -16.39
CA ALA A 52 6.32 1.79 -15.87
C ALA A 52 6.67 1.82 -14.38
N VAL A 53 6.00 0.99 -13.56
CA VAL A 53 6.32 0.82 -12.13
C VAL A 53 7.74 0.26 -11.96
N PHE A 54 8.11 -0.76 -12.73
CA PHE A 54 9.44 -1.35 -12.69
C PHE A 54 10.54 -0.31 -13.02
N VAL A 55 10.35 0.48 -14.08
CA VAL A 55 11.30 1.55 -14.45
C VAL A 55 11.36 2.62 -13.37
N SER A 56 10.23 3.00 -12.79
CA SER A 56 10.20 3.91 -11.63
C SER A 56 11.02 3.35 -10.47
N GLY A 57 10.89 2.06 -10.15
CA GLY A 57 11.67 1.38 -9.11
C GLY A 57 13.19 1.39 -9.41
N LEU A 58 13.59 1.17 -10.67
CA LEU A 58 15.00 1.27 -11.09
C LEU A 58 15.55 2.70 -10.92
N ILE A 59 14.78 3.72 -11.30
CA ILE A 59 15.12 5.14 -11.07
C ILE A 59 15.30 5.37 -9.57
N PHE A 60 14.43 4.81 -8.73
CA PHE A 60 14.55 4.90 -7.26
C PHE A 60 15.84 4.29 -6.74
N ILE A 61 16.22 3.11 -7.19
CA ILE A 61 17.49 2.47 -6.80
C ILE A 61 18.65 3.38 -7.20
N ALA A 62 18.66 3.86 -8.44
CA ALA A 62 19.73 4.74 -8.94
C ALA A 62 19.86 6.01 -8.08
N ILE A 63 18.77 6.71 -7.82
CA ILE A 63 18.75 7.93 -7.00
C ILE A 63 19.15 7.64 -5.54
N SER A 64 18.78 6.49 -5.00
CA SER A 64 19.16 6.06 -3.64
C SER A 64 20.67 5.84 -3.50
N MET A 65 21.37 5.44 -4.58
CA MET A 65 22.82 5.28 -4.56
C MET A 65 23.56 6.63 -4.45
N PHE A 66 23.02 7.69 -5.05
CA PHE A 66 23.66 9.02 -5.10
C PHE A 66 23.32 9.95 -3.94
N LYS A 67 22.71 9.47 -2.84
CA LYS A 67 22.26 10.29 -1.68
C LYS A 67 21.23 11.39 -2.03
N VAL A 68 20.79 11.50 -3.28
CA VAL A 68 19.83 12.51 -3.71
C VAL A 68 18.48 12.32 -3.01
N ARG A 69 18.01 11.07 -2.92
CA ARG A 69 16.78 10.74 -2.22
C ARG A 69 16.85 11.11 -0.72
N GLU A 70 17.98 10.83 -0.08
CA GLU A 70 18.19 11.22 1.32
C GLU A 70 18.16 12.75 1.50
N ALA A 71 18.77 13.50 0.59
CA ALA A 71 18.73 14.95 0.59
C ALA A 71 17.30 15.48 0.42
N ILE A 72 16.51 14.93 -0.53
CA ILE A 72 15.11 15.29 -0.75
C ILE A 72 14.30 14.99 0.52
N VAL A 73 14.41 13.78 1.08
CA VAL A 73 13.70 13.39 2.29
C VAL A 73 14.04 14.30 3.47
N ASN A 74 15.30 14.65 3.65
CA ASN A 74 15.74 15.52 4.74
C ASN A 74 15.34 16.99 4.52
N ALA A 75 15.15 17.44 3.28
CA ALA A 75 14.66 18.79 2.96
C ALA A 75 13.17 18.97 3.27
N ILE A 76 12.39 17.89 3.33
CA ILE A 76 10.96 17.96 3.65
C ILE A 76 10.77 18.26 5.15
N PRO A 77 10.06 19.34 5.53
CA PRO A 77 9.76 19.64 6.94
C PRO A 77 9.03 18.50 7.64
N MET A 78 9.26 18.34 8.94
CA MET A 78 8.63 17.25 9.72
C MET A 78 7.10 17.35 9.72
N SER A 79 6.56 18.56 9.77
CA SER A 79 5.11 18.81 9.66
C SER A 79 4.51 18.23 8.37
N LEU A 80 5.21 18.41 7.24
CA LEU A 80 4.76 17.89 5.95
C LEU A 80 4.87 16.37 5.89
N LYS A 81 5.94 15.77 6.45
CA LYS A 81 6.06 14.30 6.56
C LYS A 81 4.92 13.68 7.35
N LEU A 82 4.53 14.31 8.46
CA LEU A 82 3.40 13.86 9.27
C LEU A 82 2.05 14.07 8.55
N ALA A 83 1.90 15.18 7.83
CA ALA A 83 0.71 15.46 7.02
C ALA A 83 0.52 14.45 5.89
N ILE A 84 1.62 14.01 5.22
CA ILE A 84 1.58 12.95 4.21
C ILE A 84 1.04 11.65 4.84
N GLY A 85 1.55 11.25 6.00
CA GLY A 85 1.05 10.07 6.72
C GLY A 85 -0.44 10.18 7.08
N GLY A 86 -0.88 11.36 7.50
CA GLY A 86 -2.30 11.66 7.76
C GLY A 86 -3.15 11.55 6.48
N GLY A 87 -2.67 12.12 5.38
CA GLY A 87 -3.34 12.05 4.06
C GLY A 87 -3.48 10.62 3.55
N ILE A 88 -2.45 9.80 3.67
CA ILE A 88 -2.49 8.37 3.34
C ILE A 88 -3.55 7.66 4.20
N GLY A 89 -3.61 7.95 5.51
CA GLY A 89 -4.60 7.38 6.40
C GLY A 89 -6.03 7.72 5.99
N LEU A 90 -6.30 8.97 5.63
CA LEU A 90 -7.62 9.41 5.13
C LEU A 90 -7.98 8.76 3.79
N PHE A 91 -7.01 8.64 2.88
CA PHE A 91 -7.20 7.94 1.61
C PHE A 91 -7.57 6.47 1.83
N LEU A 92 -6.83 5.77 2.69
CA LEU A 92 -7.12 4.37 3.03
C LEU A 92 -8.50 4.22 3.69
N ALA A 93 -8.89 5.17 4.55
CA ALA A 93 -10.22 5.19 5.15
C ALA A 93 -11.32 5.32 4.08
N LEU A 94 -11.14 6.23 3.10
CA LEU A 94 -12.08 6.40 2.00
C LEU A 94 -12.21 5.12 1.15
N VAL A 95 -11.09 4.51 0.77
CA VAL A 95 -11.07 3.25 0.01
C VAL A 95 -11.74 2.12 0.80
N ALA A 96 -11.46 2.02 2.11
CA ALA A 96 -12.08 1.01 2.97
C ALA A 96 -13.60 1.20 3.09
N LEU A 97 -14.08 2.43 3.27
CA LEU A 97 -15.51 2.75 3.31
C LEU A 97 -16.22 2.48 2.00
N LYS A 98 -15.54 2.72 0.87
CA LYS A 98 -16.05 2.39 -0.47
C LYS A 98 -16.14 0.87 -0.66
N ASN A 99 -15.09 0.13 -0.32
CA ASN A 99 -15.08 -1.35 -0.41
C ASN A 99 -16.10 -2.00 0.52
N ALA A 100 -16.36 -1.40 1.68
CA ALA A 100 -17.39 -1.85 2.61
C ALA A 100 -18.82 -1.53 2.13
N GLY A 101 -19.00 -0.72 1.07
CA GLY A 101 -20.30 -0.29 0.59
C GLY A 101 -20.97 0.80 1.44
N ILE A 102 -20.25 1.37 2.40
CA ILE A 102 -20.73 2.49 3.23
C ILE A 102 -20.76 3.78 2.40
N ILE A 103 -19.75 3.97 1.55
CA ILE A 103 -19.68 5.04 0.57
C ILE A 103 -19.84 4.43 -0.82
N VAL A 104 -20.73 5.02 -1.62
CA VAL A 104 -21.00 4.64 -3.01
C VAL A 104 -20.79 5.81 -3.95
N ASP A 105 -20.58 5.53 -5.23
CA ASP A 105 -20.45 6.57 -6.25
C ASP A 105 -21.78 7.30 -6.46
N ASN A 106 -21.72 8.62 -6.51
CA ASN A 106 -22.87 9.50 -6.81
C ASN A 106 -22.46 10.51 -7.89
N PRO A 107 -23.16 10.55 -9.03
CA PRO A 107 -22.82 11.46 -10.13
C PRO A 107 -22.87 12.95 -9.78
N ALA A 108 -23.69 13.34 -8.81
CA ALA A 108 -23.88 14.75 -8.44
C ALA A 108 -22.86 15.22 -7.38
N THR A 109 -22.53 14.34 -6.42
CA THR A 109 -21.68 14.68 -5.24
C THR A 109 -20.39 13.91 -5.20
N LEU A 110 -20.07 13.11 -6.24
CA LEU A 110 -18.96 12.16 -6.36
C LEU A 110 -19.06 10.99 -5.38
N VAL A 111 -19.53 11.22 -4.16
CA VAL A 111 -19.73 10.20 -3.13
C VAL A 111 -21.11 10.34 -2.49
N GLY A 112 -21.73 9.23 -2.21
CA GLY A 112 -23.02 9.14 -1.51
C GLY A 112 -22.97 8.10 -0.39
N LEU A 113 -24.00 8.10 0.46
CA LEU A 113 -24.17 7.08 1.46
C LEU A 113 -24.79 5.83 0.83
N GLY A 114 -24.20 4.67 1.08
CA GLY A 114 -24.71 3.39 0.64
C GLY A 114 -25.91 2.89 1.47
N ASP A 115 -26.37 1.70 1.17
CA ASP A 115 -27.46 1.07 1.94
C ASP A 115 -26.92 0.53 3.25
N LEU A 116 -27.22 1.25 4.34
CA LEU A 116 -26.81 0.84 5.70
C LEU A 116 -27.55 -0.40 6.22
N LYS A 117 -28.57 -0.89 5.50
CA LYS A 117 -29.28 -2.14 5.86
C LYS A 117 -28.65 -3.37 5.22
N ASP A 118 -27.71 -3.19 4.29
CA ASP A 118 -26.99 -4.32 3.69
C ASP A 118 -26.22 -5.08 4.78
N PRO A 119 -26.39 -6.40 4.90
CA PRO A 119 -25.68 -7.23 5.87
C PRO A 119 -24.15 -7.09 5.79
N LYS A 120 -23.58 -6.85 4.61
CA LYS A 120 -22.14 -6.62 4.43
C LYS A 120 -21.68 -5.31 5.07
N VAL A 121 -22.48 -4.24 4.91
CA VAL A 121 -22.24 -2.94 5.51
C VAL A 121 -22.33 -3.01 7.03
N LEU A 122 -23.36 -3.70 7.54
CA LEU A 122 -23.54 -3.91 8.99
C LEU A 122 -22.37 -4.69 9.60
N LEU A 123 -21.90 -5.74 8.92
CA LEU A 123 -20.72 -6.50 9.37
C LEU A 123 -19.46 -5.66 9.36
N ALA A 124 -19.26 -4.80 8.35
CA ALA A 124 -18.11 -3.91 8.30
C ALA A 124 -18.13 -2.88 9.44
N LEU A 125 -19.28 -2.29 9.74
CA LEU A 125 -19.47 -1.37 10.87
C LEU A 125 -19.24 -2.08 12.20
N PHE A 126 -19.78 -3.28 12.35
CA PHE A 126 -19.57 -4.10 13.55
C PHE A 126 -18.08 -4.46 13.72
N GLY A 127 -17.39 -4.82 12.64
CA GLY A 127 -15.96 -5.09 12.66
C GLY A 127 -15.12 -3.87 13.08
N LEU A 128 -15.46 -2.70 12.57
CA LEU A 128 -14.81 -1.45 12.97
C LEU A 128 -15.03 -1.16 14.46
N LEU A 129 -16.28 -1.29 14.94
CA LEU A 129 -16.60 -1.11 16.36
C LEU A 129 -15.81 -2.10 17.23
N LEU A 130 -15.76 -3.38 16.82
CA LEU A 130 -15.04 -4.42 17.54
C LEU A 130 -13.54 -4.07 17.66
N ILE A 131 -12.91 -3.63 16.56
CA ILE A 131 -11.50 -3.18 16.58
C ILE A 131 -11.32 -2.04 17.57
N VAL A 132 -12.18 -1.02 17.55
CA VAL A 132 -12.08 0.14 18.43
C VAL A 132 -12.23 -0.26 19.90
N VAL A 133 -13.21 -1.09 20.22
CA VAL A 133 -13.45 -1.60 21.57
C VAL A 133 -12.24 -2.42 22.06
N MET A 134 -11.77 -3.38 21.25
CA MET A 134 -10.63 -4.21 21.63
C MET A 134 -9.34 -3.40 21.76
N HIS A 135 -9.17 -2.37 20.93
CA HIS A 135 -8.02 -1.47 21.04
C HIS A 135 -8.08 -0.62 22.31
N HIS A 136 -9.28 -0.15 22.70
CA HIS A 136 -9.49 0.56 23.97
C HIS A 136 -9.05 -0.29 25.18
N PHE A 137 -9.41 -1.57 25.18
CA PHE A 137 -8.98 -2.53 26.19
C PHE A 137 -7.53 -3.01 26.06
N LYS A 138 -6.75 -2.44 25.12
CA LYS A 138 -5.33 -2.77 24.86
C LYS A 138 -5.10 -4.26 24.55
N ILE A 139 -6.07 -4.94 23.97
CA ILE A 139 -5.97 -6.36 23.58
C ILE A 139 -4.96 -6.49 22.45
N ARG A 140 -3.91 -7.27 22.66
CA ARG A 140 -2.91 -7.56 21.63
C ARG A 140 -3.54 -8.41 20.54
N GLY A 141 -3.38 -7.99 19.27
CA GLY A 141 -3.97 -8.69 18.12
C GLY A 141 -5.43 -8.32 17.83
N ALA A 142 -5.96 -7.22 18.38
CA ALA A 142 -7.33 -6.74 18.18
C ALA A 142 -7.77 -6.78 16.71
N ILE A 143 -6.91 -6.36 15.78
CA ILE A 143 -7.22 -6.33 14.34
C ILE A 143 -7.40 -7.76 13.81
N ILE A 144 -6.47 -8.67 14.10
CA ILE A 144 -6.53 -10.06 13.61
C ILE A 144 -7.75 -10.79 14.18
N ILE A 145 -7.99 -10.62 15.48
CA ILE A 145 -9.15 -11.24 16.14
C ILE A 145 -10.46 -10.73 15.52
N SER A 146 -10.56 -9.42 15.30
CA SER A 146 -11.75 -8.84 14.67
C SER A 146 -11.95 -9.35 13.24
N ILE A 147 -10.89 -9.47 12.44
CA ILE A 147 -10.96 -10.05 11.09
C ILE A 147 -11.49 -11.48 11.15
N LEU A 148 -10.96 -12.32 12.05
CA LEU A 148 -11.40 -13.71 12.19
C LEU A 148 -12.86 -13.82 12.64
N VAL A 149 -13.28 -12.99 13.59
CA VAL A 149 -14.68 -12.95 14.07
C VAL A 149 -15.62 -12.55 12.93
N ILE A 150 -15.31 -11.47 12.20
CA ILE A 150 -16.14 -11.00 11.10
C ILE A 150 -16.17 -12.01 9.95
N THR A 151 -15.03 -12.63 9.62
CA THR A 151 -14.99 -13.68 8.60
C THR A 151 -15.85 -14.88 9.01
N GLY A 152 -15.77 -15.31 10.27
CA GLY A 152 -16.63 -16.39 10.79
C GLY A 152 -18.12 -16.05 10.72
N LEU A 153 -18.51 -14.84 11.12
CA LEU A 153 -19.89 -14.36 11.02
C LEU A 153 -20.37 -14.26 9.57
N ALA A 154 -19.54 -13.71 8.67
CA ALA A 154 -19.86 -13.60 7.25
C ALA A 154 -20.09 -14.98 6.62
N THR A 155 -19.26 -15.96 6.98
CA THR A 155 -19.39 -17.35 6.52
C THR A 155 -20.65 -18.01 7.10
N ALA A 156 -20.94 -17.81 8.39
CA ALA A 156 -22.15 -18.35 9.03
C ALA A 156 -23.44 -17.75 8.44
N MET A 157 -23.39 -16.50 7.98
CA MET A 157 -24.50 -15.82 7.30
C MET A 157 -24.61 -16.19 5.80
N GLY A 158 -23.70 -17.02 5.28
CA GLY A 158 -23.68 -17.40 3.87
C GLY A 158 -23.25 -16.27 2.91
N LEU A 159 -22.64 -15.21 3.42
CA LEU A 159 -22.16 -14.07 2.62
C LEU A 159 -20.83 -14.38 1.89
N ASN A 160 -20.10 -15.38 2.35
CA ASN A 160 -18.87 -15.88 1.76
C ASN A 160 -18.95 -17.40 1.60
N GLU A 161 -18.46 -17.89 0.46
CA GLU A 161 -18.26 -19.34 0.27
C GLU A 161 -16.96 -19.77 0.97
N PHE A 162 -17.08 -20.66 1.92
CA PHE A 162 -15.92 -21.24 2.59
C PHE A 162 -15.29 -22.33 1.73
N GLN A 163 -14.16 -22.02 1.09
CA GLN A 163 -13.43 -22.93 0.21
C GLN A 163 -12.34 -23.77 0.93
N GLY A 164 -12.37 -23.80 2.26
CA GLY A 164 -11.39 -24.52 3.08
C GLY A 164 -10.31 -23.60 3.66
N VAL A 165 -9.56 -24.12 4.64
CA VAL A 165 -8.50 -23.39 5.34
C VAL A 165 -7.23 -23.31 4.49
N VAL A 166 -6.99 -24.32 3.65
CA VAL A 166 -5.82 -24.43 2.78
C VAL A 166 -6.28 -24.70 1.37
N GLY A 167 -6.00 -23.79 0.47
CA GLY A 167 -6.25 -23.93 -0.98
C GLY A 167 -5.00 -24.35 -1.73
N LYS A 168 -5.16 -24.72 -3.01
CA LYS A 168 -4.01 -24.91 -3.92
C LYS A 168 -3.29 -23.58 -4.11
N ILE A 169 -1.95 -23.61 -4.09
CA ILE A 169 -1.15 -22.41 -4.35
C ILE A 169 -1.41 -21.98 -5.80
N PRO A 170 -1.93 -20.75 -6.03
CA PRO A 170 -2.15 -20.26 -7.39
C PRO A 170 -0.84 -20.17 -8.16
N SER A 171 -0.88 -20.46 -9.46
CA SER A 171 0.28 -20.31 -10.34
C SER A 171 0.71 -18.84 -10.44
N LEU A 172 2.01 -18.59 -10.44
CA LEU A 172 2.60 -17.28 -10.73
C LEU A 172 2.70 -16.98 -12.22
N ALA A 173 2.61 -18.02 -13.08
CA ALA A 173 2.83 -17.90 -14.51
C ALA A 173 2.03 -16.80 -15.22
N PRO A 174 0.77 -16.51 -14.86
CA PRO A 174 -0.01 -15.45 -15.52
C PRO A 174 0.49 -14.04 -15.27
N THR A 175 1.26 -13.80 -14.20
CA THR A 175 1.69 -12.44 -13.79
C THR A 175 3.21 -12.29 -13.78
N PHE A 176 3.95 -13.40 -13.73
CA PHE A 176 5.40 -13.36 -13.61
C PHE A 176 6.05 -12.89 -14.92
N MET A 177 6.83 -11.82 -14.85
CA MET A 177 7.57 -11.22 -15.98
C MET A 177 6.69 -10.88 -17.20
N GLN A 178 5.45 -10.50 -17.00
CA GLN A 178 4.52 -10.10 -18.05
C GLN A 178 4.64 -8.62 -18.42
N MET A 179 5.76 -7.99 -18.11
CA MET A 179 6.01 -6.57 -18.43
C MET A 179 6.15 -6.37 -19.93
N ASN A 180 5.40 -5.41 -20.48
CA ASN A 180 5.52 -4.96 -21.86
C ASN A 180 6.21 -3.60 -21.90
N PHE A 181 7.34 -3.51 -22.57
CA PHE A 181 8.12 -2.28 -22.72
C PHE A 181 7.80 -1.53 -24.02
N GLU A 182 6.89 -2.03 -24.85
CA GLU A 182 6.43 -1.34 -26.06
C GLU A 182 5.74 -0.02 -25.66
N ASN A 183 6.04 1.05 -26.37
CA ASN A 183 5.48 2.38 -26.14
C ASN A 183 5.72 3.00 -24.76
N LEU A 184 6.63 2.44 -23.94
CA LEU A 184 6.93 2.92 -22.59
C LEU A 184 7.52 4.33 -22.58
N PHE A 185 8.24 4.73 -23.64
CA PHE A 185 8.89 6.03 -23.75
C PHE A 185 8.08 7.08 -24.53
N THR A 186 6.77 6.88 -24.66
CA THR A 186 5.88 7.94 -25.16
C THR A 186 5.75 9.06 -24.12
N ALA A 187 5.44 10.27 -24.57
CA ALA A 187 5.32 11.42 -23.66
C ALA A 187 4.32 11.20 -22.52
N SER A 188 3.20 10.50 -22.80
CA SER A 188 2.22 10.12 -21.79
C SER A 188 2.77 9.15 -20.75
N MET A 189 3.50 8.11 -21.20
CA MET A 189 4.07 7.11 -20.30
C MET A 189 5.22 7.65 -19.46
N VAL A 190 6.04 8.55 -19.99
CA VAL A 190 7.05 9.27 -19.20
C VAL A 190 6.40 10.05 -18.07
N GLY A 191 5.24 10.69 -18.33
CA GLY A 191 4.44 11.33 -17.29
C GLY A 191 3.95 10.35 -16.23
N VAL A 192 3.47 9.18 -16.64
CA VAL A 192 3.02 8.11 -15.73
C VAL A 192 4.17 7.60 -14.86
N ILE A 193 5.34 7.32 -15.45
CA ILE A 193 6.55 6.91 -14.72
C ILE A 193 6.95 7.97 -13.68
N PHE A 194 6.91 9.23 -14.07
CA PHE A 194 7.24 10.34 -13.16
C PHE A 194 6.24 10.47 -12.01
N VAL A 195 4.95 10.27 -12.26
CA VAL A 195 3.93 10.26 -11.21
C VAL A 195 4.13 9.08 -10.26
N PHE A 196 4.37 7.87 -10.77
CA PHE A 196 4.71 6.71 -9.92
C PHE A 196 5.92 7.01 -9.04
N PHE A 197 6.97 7.57 -9.64
CA PHE A 197 8.18 7.97 -8.91
C PHE A 197 7.88 8.97 -7.79
N LEU A 198 7.11 10.04 -8.06
CA LEU A 198 6.78 11.05 -7.05
C LEU A 198 5.89 10.50 -5.94
N VAL A 199 4.84 9.77 -6.31
CA VAL A 199 3.90 9.22 -5.33
C VAL A 199 4.63 8.25 -4.40
N ASP A 200 5.48 7.39 -4.96
CA ASP A 200 6.26 6.42 -4.19
C ASP A 200 7.32 7.11 -3.31
N LEU A 201 7.95 8.18 -3.80
CA LEU A 201 8.88 9.00 -2.99
C LEU A 201 8.18 9.55 -1.74
N PHE A 202 6.96 10.07 -1.87
CA PHE A 202 6.23 10.64 -0.76
C PHE A 202 5.65 9.56 0.14
N ASP A 203 5.11 8.49 -0.41
CA ASP A 203 4.54 7.36 0.34
C ASP A 203 5.61 6.68 1.20
N SER A 204 6.72 6.27 0.59
CA SER A 204 7.85 5.66 1.30
C SER A 204 8.43 6.59 2.36
N THR A 205 8.51 7.89 2.08
CA THR A 205 9.03 8.86 3.06
C THR A 205 8.06 9.03 4.23
N GLY A 206 6.78 9.21 3.93
CA GLY A 206 5.74 9.42 4.95
C GLY A 206 5.58 8.20 5.86
N THR A 207 5.46 7.03 5.28
CA THR A 207 5.28 5.76 6.01
C THR A 207 6.52 5.38 6.80
N LEU A 208 7.71 5.42 6.19
CA LEU A 208 8.96 5.07 6.85
C LEU A 208 9.26 5.99 8.03
N VAL A 209 9.13 7.31 7.84
CA VAL A 209 9.36 8.29 8.92
C VAL A 209 8.26 8.20 9.96
N GLY A 210 6.99 8.08 9.57
CA GLY A 210 5.86 7.96 10.48
C GLY A 210 5.95 6.73 11.38
N VAL A 211 6.22 5.56 10.81
CA VAL A 211 6.42 4.30 11.54
C VAL A 211 7.64 4.40 12.46
N SER A 212 8.77 4.91 11.95
CA SER A 212 10.01 5.06 12.72
C SER A 212 9.85 6.03 13.89
N HIS A 213 9.06 7.10 13.72
CA HIS A 213 8.73 8.04 14.79
C HIS A 213 7.94 7.35 15.90
N ARG A 214 6.88 6.63 15.55
CA ARG A 214 6.06 5.89 16.54
C ARG A 214 6.81 4.76 17.22
N ALA A 215 7.76 4.13 16.53
CA ALA A 215 8.61 3.06 17.05
C ALA A 215 9.79 3.57 17.88
N GLY A 216 9.99 4.88 18.01
CA GLY A 216 11.12 5.46 18.76
C GLY A 216 12.48 5.22 18.10
N LEU A 217 12.52 4.99 16.79
CA LEU A 217 13.75 4.69 16.03
C LEU A 217 14.48 5.95 15.54
N LEU A 218 13.87 7.13 15.67
CA LEU A 218 14.50 8.39 15.28
C LEU A 218 15.52 8.83 16.33
N LYS A 219 16.67 9.35 15.85
CA LYS A 219 17.66 10.07 16.64
C LYS A 219 17.75 11.50 16.09
N ASP A 220 17.60 12.49 16.95
CA ASP A 220 17.62 13.91 16.58
C ASP A 220 16.69 14.23 15.38
N GLY A 221 15.51 13.62 15.36
CA GLY A 221 14.52 13.79 14.29
C GLY A 221 14.88 13.11 12.96
N LYS A 222 15.97 12.35 12.90
CA LYS A 222 16.43 11.65 11.69
C LYS A 222 16.49 10.15 11.92
N LEU A 223 16.30 9.40 10.84
CA LEU A 223 16.46 7.94 10.85
C LEU A 223 17.95 7.61 10.59
N PRO A 224 18.67 7.00 11.56
CA PRO A 224 20.14 6.85 11.46
C PRO A 224 20.64 6.11 10.22
N ARG A 225 19.89 5.13 9.73
CA ARG A 225 20.24 4.31 8.56
C ARG A 225 19.27 4.52 7.39
N LEU A 226 18.81 5.78 7.20
CA LEU A 226 17.82 6.14 6.19
C LEU A 226 18.20 5.63 4.79
N LYS A 227 19.46 5.79 4.38
CA LYS A 227 19.94 5.32 3.06
C LYS A 227 19.71 3.82 2.87
N LYS A 228 20.00 2.99 3.87
CA LYS A 228 19.82 1.54 3.79
C LYS A 228 18.34 1.15 3.78
N ALA A 229 17.52 1.87 4.56
CA ALA A 229 16.07 1.66 4.59
C ALA A 229 15.42 2.04 3.25
N LEU A 230 15.81 3.17 2.66
CA LEU A 230 15.33 3.59 1.33
C LEU A 230 15.80 2.64 0.22
N PHE A 231 16.99 2.08 0.31
CA PHE A 231 17.46 1.06 -0.63
C PHE A 231 16.66 -0.24 -0.51
N ALA A 232 16.37 -0.69 0.72
CA ALA A 232 15.55 -1.87 0.95
C ALA A 232 14.14 -1.71 0.38
N ASP A 233 13.53 -0.55 0.59
CA ASP A 233 12.24 -0.18 0.05
C ASP A 233 12.22 -0.19 -1.49
N SER A 234 13.19 0.49 -2.13
CA SER A 234 13.32 0.49 -3.59
C SER A 234 13.54 -0.92 -4.18
N SER A 235 14.30 -1.77 -3.47
CA SER A 235 14.51 -3.16 -3.89
C SER A 235 13.22 -3.98 -3.84
N ALA A 236 12.34 -3.70 -2.88
CA ALA A 236 11.04 -4.34 -2.78
C ALA A 236 10.12 -3.95 -3.94
N ILE A 237 10.15 -2.69 -4.40
CA ILE A 237 9.37 -2.21 -5.56
C ILE A 237 9.79 -2.93 -6.85
N VAL A 238 11.10 -3.11 -7.05
CA VAL A 238 11.60 -3.78 -8.27
C VAL A 238 11.33 -5.28 -8.24
N ALA A 239 11.28 -5.89 -7.04
CA ALA A 239 11.01 -7.32 -6.88
C ALA A 239 9.51 -7.68 -6.95
N GLY A 240 8.61 -6.71 -6.71
CA GLY A 240 7.15 -6.88 -6.65
C GLY A 240 6.44 -6.54 -7.92
#